data_f8c77b53761f8a59bce0c0aca3b1f809
#
_entry.id   f8c77b53761f8a59bce0c0aca3b1f809
#
_cell.length_a   1.000
_cell.length_b   1.000
_cell.length_c   1.000
_cell.angle_alpha   90.00
_cell.angle_beta   90.00
_cell.angle_gamma   90.00
#
_symmetry.space_group_name_H-M   'P 1'
#
loop_
_entity.id
_entity.type
_entity.pdbx_description
1 polymer ?
#
loop_
_entity_poly.entity_id
_entity_poly.type
_entity_poly.pdbx_seq_one_letter_code
_entity_poly.pdbx_strand_id
1 'polypeptide(L)'
;MEWASLLNTGRHGKPGQAEDLARPNYTIDADRITFSAPFRRLANKTQVHPLYDNDHLRHRLIHSAEVASVGRSLGMLVGHWLETQGEIDSGKAHMVAGIVHAACLAHDIGNPPFGHSGEESMSGWFAEKFAQGPGLFKDIPIPLQLEFTAFEGNAQGHRIVTRLEMYRGEVGMDLSHAVIGAFSKYPMSASTSAAIKKAKEDEGVPADEVKRHIYAGAKKFGFFEGERVTFAKTAQALGLIEETGPDGQSWWRRHPLVCLVEAADDICYNIVDLEDGFTAGDLSFDEVRALLLPLIHTKPNDDDLGAHTEYEKISHFRAMAIGGAIWASFEAFKAHYDAIMAGQYSGELIDDSQLGEEFRKIRNVAGKQLFVAPRKTKLEVRGRNVIRRVLDGILPVFNALQACNWEASNLPEYEQKLTRALDLDLRGIENEYSALHVMADYVSGMTDRYAVEVANLVSGT
;
A
#
# COMPACT_ATOMS: atom_id res chain seq x y z
N MET A 1 4.95 2.96 -23.71
CA MET A 1 4.06 4.01 -23.12
C MET A 1 4.68 5.37 -23.42
N GLU A 2 3.88 6.47 -23.36
CA GLU A 2 4.34 7.82 -23.74
C GLU A 2 4.22 8.77 -22.56
N TRP A 3 5.28 9.51 -22.24
CA TRP A 3 5.29 10.44 -21.08
C TRP A 3 4.24 11.54 -21.17
N ALA A 4 3.88 11.99 -22.37
CA ALA A 4 2.82 12.99 -22.55
C ALA A 4 1.47 12.54 -21.97
N SER A 5 1.15 11.24 -22.09
CA SER A 5 -0.05 10.64 -21.50
C SER A 5 0.15 10.24 -20.04
N LEU A 6 1.32 9.68 -19.70
CA LEU A 6 1.63 9.21 -18.33
C LEU A 6 1.61 10.34 -17.29
N LEU A 7 1.95 11.57 -17.69
CA LEU A 7 1.92 12.75 -16.82
C LEU A 7 0.57 13.49 -16.85
N ASN A 8 -0.51 12.81 -17.22
CA ASN A 8 -1.86 13.41 -17.26
C ASN A 8 -2.37 13.69 -15.84
N THR A 9 -2.40 14.98 -15.47
CA THR A 9 -2.92 15.48 -14.20
C THR A 9 -4.43 15.78 -14.22
N GLY A 10 -5.15 15.38 -15.27
CA GLY A 10 -6.62 15.43 -15.32
C GLY A 10 -7.27 14.58 -14.23
N ARG A 11 -8.58 14.82 -13.96
CA ARG A 11 -9.36 14.22 -12.88
C ARG A 11 -10.67 13.64 -13.38
N HIS A 12 -11.22 12.64 -12.68
CA HIS A 12 -12.52 12.07 -12.99
C HIS A 12 -13.67 13.05 -12.73
N GLY A 13 -13.66 13.75 -11.60
CA GLY A 13 -14.74 14.63 -11.18
C GLY A 13 -14.80 15.96 -11.93
N LYS A 14 -13.72 16.35 -12.58
CA LYS A 14 -13.59 17.63 -13.29
C LYS A 14 -12.88 17.46 -14.62
N PRO A 15 -13.43 16.71 -15.57
CA PRO A 15 -12.80 16.49 -16.86
C PRO A 15 -12.65 17.83 -17.62
N GLY A 16 -11.47 18.08 -18.18
CA GLY A 16 -11.18 19.27 -18.99
C GLY A 16 -10.97 20.57 -18.20
N GLN A 17 -10.93 20.53 -16.85
CA GLN A 17 -10.57 21.72 -16.08
C GLN A 17 -9.10 22.09 -16.33
N ALA A 18 -8.85 23.37 -16.66
CA ALA A 18 -7.49 23.89 -16.80
C ALA A 18 -6.75 23.82 -15.44
N GLU A 19 -5.49 23.41 -15.48
CA GLU A 19 -4.62 23.35 -14.31
C GLU A 19 -4.13 24.76 -13.92
N ASP A 20 -4.13 25.06 -12.62
CA ASP A 20 -3.48 26.26 -12.11
C ASP A 20 -1.96 25.99 -11.97
N LEU A 21 -1.17 26.66 -12.79
CA LEU A 21 0.29 26.48 -12.79
C LEU A 21 0.94 26.93 -11.46
N ALA A 22 0.31 27.83 -10.70
CA ALA A 22 0.81 28.25 -9.38
C ALA A 22 0.51 27.22 -8.29
N ARG A 23 -0.53 26.38 -8.49
CA ARG A 23 -0.91 25.27 -7.60
C ARG A 23 -1.31 24.04 -8.42
N PRO A 24 -0.32 23.31 -8.96
CA PRO A 24 -0.58 22.17 -9.84
C PRO A 24 -1.38 21.06 -9.18
N ASN A 25 -2.08 20.25 -10.00
CA ASN A 25 -2.95 19.19 -9.51
C ASN A 25 -2.25 18.17 -8.63
N TYR A 26 -0.99 17.80 -8.91
CA TYR A 26 -0.23 16.88 -8.05
C TYR A 26 0.07 17.47 -6.66
N THR A 27 0.19 18.80 -6.52
CA THR A 27 0.29 19.46 -5.21
C THR A 27 -1.03 19.39 -4.45
N ILE A 28 -2.15 19.64 -5.15
CA ILE A 28 -3.50 19.51 -4.59
C ILE A 28 -3.75 18.05 -4.15
N ASP A 29 -3.24 17.06 -4.90
CA ASP A 29 -3.36 15.65 -4.56
C ASP A 29 -2.63 15.30 -3.26
N ALA A 30 -1.39 15.78 -3.11
CA ALA A 30 -0.63 15.62 -1.86
C ALA A 30 -1.37 16.26 -0.66
N ASP A 31 -1.96 17.46 -0.85
CA ASP A 31 -2.79 18.11 0.17
C ASP A 31 -4.02 17.25 0.53
N ARG A 32 -4.78 16.78 -0.49
CA ARG A 32 -5.97 15.95 -0.28
C ARG A 32 -5.66 14.69 0.50
N ILE A 33 -4.56 14.01 0.18
CA ILE A 33 -4.10 12.82 0.90
C ILE A 33 -3.73 13.19 2.33
N THR A 34 -2.87 14.20 2.52
CA THR A 34 -2.35 14.62 3.84
C THR A 34 -3.46 15.04 4.79
N PHE A 35 -4.48 15.78 4.31
CA PHE A 35 -5.60 16.24 5.12
C PHE A 35 -6.73 15.22 5.28
N SER A 36 -6.63 14.03 4.66
CA SER A 36 -7.65 13.00 4.75
C SER A 36 -7.67 12.29 6.11
N ALA A 37 -8.83 11.77 6.49
CA ALA A 37 -8.97 10.99 7.72
C ALA A 37 -8.19 9.66 7.67
N PRO A 38 -8.20 8.89 6.56
CA PRO A 38 -7.39 7.67 6.44
C PRO A 38 -5.89 7.93 6.63
N PHE A 39 -5.33 8.99 6.05
CA PHE A 39 -3.92 9.33 6.23
C PHE A 39 -3.59 9.66 7.69
N ARG A 40 -4.43 10.46 8.38
CA ARG A 40 -4.24 10.75 9.81
C ARG A 40 -4.28 9.49 10.68
N ARG A 41 -5.13 8.51 10.34
CA ARG A 41 -5.20 7.23 11.09
C ARG A 41 -3.93 6.40 11.02
N LEU A 42 -3.06 6.61 10.02
CA LEU A 42 -1.74 5.97 9.94
C LEU A 42 -0.85 6.28 11.16
N ALA A 43 -1.06 7.40 11.86
CA ALA A 43 -0.36 7.73 13.10
C ALA A 43 -0.57 6.71 14.22
N ASN A 44 -1.66 5.93 14.17
CA ASN A 44 -1.99 4.91 15.16
C ASN A 44 -2.11 3.51 14.54
N LYS A 45 -1.49 3.31 13.38
CA LYS A 45 -1.26 2.00 12.75
C LYS A 45 0.22 1.69 12.79
N THR A 46 0.55 0.53 13.27
CA THR A 46 1.94 0.11 13.48
C THR A 46 2.64 -0.20 12.16
N GLN A 47 3.93 0.16 12.09
CA GLN A 47 4.83 -0.28 11.03
C GLN A 47 5.43 -1.65 11.39
N VAL A 48 6.23 -1.74 12.43
CA VAL A 48 6.93 -2.97 12.85
C VAL A 48 6.53 -3.44 14.25
N HIS A 49 6.26 -2.54 15.18
CA HIS A 49 6.05 -2.82 16.60
C HIS A 49 4.63 -2.42 17.10
N PRO A 50 3.58 -3.26 16.90
CA PRO A 50 2.21 -2.94 17.28
C PRO A 50 2.05 -2.64 18.77
N LEU A 51 1.24 -1.60 19.08
CA LEU A 51 0.87 -1.22 20.45
C LEU A 51 2.07 -0.95 21.38
N TYR A 52 3.17 -0.48 20.84
CA TYR A 52 4.37 -0.17 21.64
C TYR A 52 4.36 1.30 22.07
N ASP A 53 4.53 1.53 23.38
CA ASP A 53 4.57 2.89 23.98
C ASP A 53 6.02 3.42 23.99
N ASN A 54 6.58 3.70 22.82
CA ASN A 54 7.87 4.36 22.67
C ASN A 54 7.78 5.42 21.56
N ASP A 55 7.89 6.67 21.92
CA ASP A 55 7.76 7.82 21.02
C ASP A 55 8.86 7.89 19.95
N HIS A 56 9.94 7.13 20.10
CA HIS A 56 11.05 7.07 19.13
C HIS A 56 10.84 6.03 18.02
N LEU A 57 9.88 5.11 18.15
CA LEU A 57 9.59 4.12 17.11
C LEU A 57 8.58 4.67 16.09
N ARG A 58 8.80 4.33 14.85
CA ARG A 58 8.00 4.83 13.74
C ARG A 58 6.65 4.16 13.65
N HIS A 59 5.65 4.94 13.32
CA HIS A 59 4.33 4.50 12.89
C HIS A 59 4.13 4.78 11.39
N ARG A 60 3.11 4.21 10.77
CA ARG A 60 2.90 4.28 9.31
C ARG A 60 2.83 5.70 8.75
N LEU A 61 2.34 6.69 9.49
CA LEU A 61 2.30 8.07 9.02
C LEU A 61 3.72 8.65 8.85
N ILE A 62 4.62 8.40 9.80
CA ILE A 62 6.02 8.84 9.68
C ILE A 62 6.71 8.11 8.53
N HIS A 63 6.52 6.78 8.44
CA HIS A 63 7.03 5.99 7.32
C HIS A 63 6.54 6.54 5.97
N SER A 64 5.24 6.81 5.80
CA SER A 64 4.70 7.37 4.55
C SER A 64 5.30 8.75 4.23
N ALA A 65 5.60 9.58 5.23
CA ALA A 65 6.27 10.86 5.02
C ALA A 65 7.75 10.70 4.61
N GLU A 66 8.46 9.73 5.20
CA GLU A 66 9.85 9.39 4.84
C GLU A 66 9.90 8.82 3.41
N VAL A 67 9.03 7.88 3.06
CA VAL A 67 8.88 7.33 1.70
C VAL A 67 8.58 8.44 0.70
N ALA A 68 7.68 9.37 1.03
CA ALA A 68 7.36 10.50 0.15
C ALA A 68 8.55 11.44 -0.06
N SER A 69 9.40 11.64 0.95
CA SER A 69 10.63 12.43 0.83
C SER A 69 11.66 11.76 -0.09
N VAL A 70 11.86 10.45 0.07
CA VAL A 70 12.75 9.66 -0.79
C VAL A 70 12.20 9.60 -2.22
N GLY A 71 10.90 9.30 -2.38
CA GLY A 71 10.23 9.24 -3.69
C GLY A 71 10.28 10.55 -4.44
N ARG A 72 10.11 11.69 -3.76
CA ARG A 72 10.29 13.02 -4.36
C ARG A 72 11.72 13.22 -4.90
N SER A 73 12.72 12.76 -4.16
CA SER A 73 14.12 12.86 -4.58
C SER A 73 14.40 11.98 -5.81
N LEU A 74 13.90 10.74 -5.83
CA LEU A 74 13.96 9.85 -6.99
C LEU A 74 13.23 10.45 -8.19
N GLY A 75 12.01 10.96 -7.98
CA GLY A 75 11.21 11.60 -9.02
C GLY A 75 11.88 12.84 -9.61
N MET A 76 12.64 13.63 -8.80
CA MET A 76 13.40 14.77 -9.28
C MET A 76 14.59 14.33 -10.15
N LEU A 77 15.35 13.32 -9.72
CA LEU A 77 16.49 12.79 -10.50
C LEU A 77 16.02 12.23 -11.84
N VAL A 78 14.97 11.40 -11.82
CA VAL A 78 14.39 10.81 -13.04
C VAL A 78 13.80 11.88 -13.93
N GLY A 79 13.02 12.82 -13.36
CA GLY A 79 12.42 13.92 -14.13
C GLY A 79 13.48 14.79 -14.83
N HIS A 80 14.54 15.17 -14.12
CA HIS A 80 15.63 15.93 -14.73
C HIS A 80 16.36 15.13 -15.82
N TRP A 81 16.58 13.84 -15.61
CA TRP A 81 17.16 12.98 -16.63
C TRP A 81 16.24 12.90 -17.87
N LEU A 82 14.93 12.72 -17.70
CA LEU A 82 13.96 12.69 -18.80
C LEU A 82 13.95 14.01 -19.60
N GLU A 83 14.09 15.16 -18.94
CA GLU A 83 14.27 16.46 -19.61
C GLU A 83 15.55 16.48 -20.47
N THR A 84 16.66 15.96 -19.94
CA THR A 84 17.94 15.90 -20.69
C THR A 84 17.90 14.94 -21.87
N GLN A 85 17.06 13.92 -21.83
CA GLN A 85 16.82 12.99 -22.94
C GLN A 85 15.80 13.54 -23.95
N GLY A 86 15.09 14.63 -23.63
CA GLY A 86 14.02 15.19 -24.47
C GLY A 86 12.72 14.40 -24.43
N GLU A 87 12.56 13.51 -23.44
CA GLU A 87 11.36 12.69 -23.23
C GLU A 87 10.18 13.52 -22.67
N ILE A 88 10.49 14.57 -21.91
CA ILE A 88 9.54 15.54 -21.37
C ILE A 88 10.06 16.96 -21.57
N ASP A 89 9.15 17.95 -21.58
CA ASP A 89 9.52 19.36 -21.72
C ASP A 89 10.33 19.86 -20.50
N SER A 90 11.20 20.84 -20.74
CA SER A 90 11.95 21.52 -19.67
C SER A 90 11.02 22.14 -18.63
N GLY A 91 11.35 21.97 -17.35
CA GLY A 91 10.55 22.42 -16.21
C GLY A 91 9.54 21.38 -15.69
N LYS A 92 9.39 20.22 -16.35
CA LYS A 92 8.47 19.15 -15.91
C LYS A 92 9.07 18.17 -14.89
N ALA A 93 10.37 18.26 -14.57
CA ALA A 93 10.97 17.42 -13.53
C ALA A 93 10.24 17.56 -12.19
N HIS A 94 9.80 18.75 -11.82
CA HIS A 94 9.01 18.98 -10.61
C HIS A 94 7.63 18.29 -10.64
N MET A 95 7.02 18.15 -11.81
CA MET A 95 5.77 17.40 -11.99
C MET A 95 5.99 15.92 -11.71
N VAL A 96 7.03 15.31 -12.28
CA VAL A 96 7.39 13.90 -11.99
C VAL A 96 7.63 13.70 -10.50
N ALA A 97 8.43 14.56 -9.87
CA ALA A 97 8.71 14.53 -8.43
C ALA A 97 7.44 14.67 -7.58
N GLY A 98 6.53 15.58 -7.95
CA GLY A 98 5.29 15.81 -7.23
C GLY A 98 4.29 14.67 -7.34
N ILE A 99 4.19 14.03 -8.52
CA ILE A 99 3.35 12.84 -8.74
C ILE A 99 3.86 11.67 -7.85
N VAL A 100 5.16 11.39 -7.90
CA VAL A 100 5.76 10.32 -7.07
C VAL A 100 5.59 10.63 -5.59
N HIS A 101 5.82 11.87 -5.15
CA HIS A 101 5.60 12.31 -3.78
C HIS A 101 4.18 12.03 -3.29
N ALA A 102 3.16 12.43 -4.07
CA ALA A 102 1.76 12.22 -3.71
C ALA A 102 1.40 10.71 -3.68
N ALA A 103 1.89 9.93 -4.66
CA ALA A 103 1.69 8.48 -4.67
C ALA A 103 2.34 7.80 -3.46
N CYS A 104 3.56 8.21 -3.07
CA CYS A 104 4.25 7.72 -1.88
C CYS A 104 3.50 8.06 -0.58
N LEU A 105 2.91 9.27 -0.45
CA LEU A 105 2.08 9.58 0.71
C LEU A 105 0.91 8.60 0.88
N ALA A 106 0.32 8.17 -0.24
CA ALA A 106 -0.87 7.31 -0.24
C ALA A 106 -0.55 5.81 -0.13
N HIS A 107 0.70 5.35 -0.37
CA HIS A 107 1.02 3.94 -0.62
C HIS A 107 0.49 2.98 0.45
N ASP A 108 0.49 3.37 1.72
CA ASP A 108 0.09 2.57 2.88
C ASP A 108 -1.34 2.84 3.39
N ILE A 109 -2.11 3.74 2.72
CA ILE A 109 -3.39 4.26 3.22
C ILE A 109 -4.46 3.19 3.41
N GLY A 110 -4.37 2.07 2.67
CA GLY A 110 -5.32 0.95 2.70
C GLY A 110 -4.97 -0.17 3.66
N ASN A 111 -3.80 -0.12 4.29
CA ASN A 111 -3.39 -1.18 5.21
C ASN A 111 -4.31 -1.28 6.43
N PRO A 112 -4.78 -2.49 6.81
CA PRO A 112 -5.61 -2.68 7.99
C PRO A 112 -4.79 -2.52 9.28
N PRO A 113 -5.45 -2.45 10.45
CA PRO A 113 -4.74 -2.55 11.72
C PRO A 113 -3.89 -3.83 11.78
N PHE A 114 -2.75 -3.76 12.45
CA PHE A 114 -1.73 -4.83 12.56
C PHE A 114 -1.07 -5.25 11.22
N GLY A 115 -1.22 -4.46 10.15
CA GLY A 115 -0.56 -4.65 8.86
C GLY A 115 -0.86 -6.00 8.21
N HIS A 116 0.16 -6.71 7.72
CA HIS A 116 -0.01 -8.01 7.03
C HIS A 116 -0.69 -9.08 7.87
N SER A 117 -0.44 -9.11 9.19
CA SER A 117 -1.16 -10.02 10.09
C SER A 117 -2.68 -9.71 10.15
N GLY A 118 -3.03 -8.42 10.01
CA GLY A 118 -4.42 -7.98 9.85
C GLY A 118 -5.04 -8.44 8.53
N GLU A 119 -4.32 -8.30 7.41
CA GLU A 119 -4.76 -8.79 6.09
C GLU A 119 -5.00 -10.31 6.10
N GLU A 120 -4.04 -11.08 6.63
CA GLU A 120 -4.16 -12.54 6.77
C GLU A 120 -5.35 -12.93 7.67
N SER A 121 -5.57 -12.18 8.75
CA SER A 121 -6.66 -12.44 9.67
C SER A 121 -8.03 -12.18 9.04
N MET A 122 -8.16 -11.07 8.29
CA MET A 122 -9.39 -10.75 7.53
C MET A 122 -9.63 -11.83 6.47
N SER A 123 -8.63 -12.14 5.67
CA SER A 123 -8.71 -13.16 4.62
C SER A 123 -9.12 -14.53 5.16
N GLY A 124 -8.49 -14.97 6.24
CA GLY A 124 -8.80 -16.24 6.88
C GLY A 124 -10.21 -16.29 7.48
N TRP A 125 -10.67 -15.17 8.07
CA TRP A 125 -12.04 -15.08 8.60
C TRP A 125 -13.07 -15.18 7.47
N PHE A 126 -12.91 -14.42 6.38
CA PHE A 126 -13.80 -14.49 5.23
C PHE A 126 -13.79 -15.88 4.60
N ALA A 127 -12.63 -16.51 4.44
CA ALA A 127 -12.53 -17.86 3.89
C ALA A 127 -13.31 -18.88 4.71
N GLU A 128 -13.21 -18.83 6.05
CA GLU A 128 -13.99 -19.70 6.96
C GLU A 128 -15.51 -19.45 6.81
N LYS A 129 -15.95 -18.19 6.72
CA LYS A 129 -17.37 -17.86 6.57
C LYS A 129 -17.92 -18.31 5.21
N PHE A 130 -17.18 -18.12 4.11
CA PHE A 130 -17.58 -18.63 2.80
C PHE A 130 -17.65 -20.17 2.79
N ALA A 131 -16.75 -20.88 3.45
CA ALA A 131 -16.79 -22.33 3.57
C ALA A 131 -18.02 -22.84 4.37
N GLN A 132 -18.52 -22.05 5.32
CA GLN A 132 -19.73 -22.36 6.09
C GLN A 132 -21.01 -22.13 5.30
N GLY A 133 -21.04 -21.18 4.39
CA GLY A 133 -22.05 -21.00 3.34
C GLY A 133 -23.40 -20.36 3.67
N PRO A 134 -23.86 -20.15 4.95
CA PRO A 134 -25.17 -19.54 5.18
C PRO A 134 -25.14 -17.99 5.21
N GLY A 135 -26.32 -17.38 5.06
CA GLY A 135 -26.51 -15.94 5.21
C GLY A 135 -25.81 -15.13 4.11
N LEU A 136 -25.15 -14.06 4.49
CA LEU A 136 -24.46 -13.10 3.62
C LEU A 136 -23.42 -13.72 2.66
N PHE A 137 -22.96 -14.92 2.93
CA PHE A 137 -21.85 -15.55 2.19
C PHE A 137 -22.30 -16.51 1.09
N LYS A 138 -23.62 -16.83 1.05
CA LYS A 138 -24.13 -17.95 0.23
C LYS A 138 -24.09 -17.69 -1.27
N ASP A 139 -24.46 -16.51 -1.71
CA ASP A 139 -24.72 -16.22 -3.13
C ASP A 139 -23.66 -15.34 -3.79
N ILE A 140 -22.50 -15.17 -3.12
CA ILE A 140 -21.36 -14.44 -3.70
C ILE A 140 -20.62 -15.32 -4.70
N PRO A 141 -20.49 -14.92 -5.98
CA PRO A 141 -19.71 -15.66 -6.97
C PRO A 141 -18.25 -15.85 -6.55
N ILE A 142 -17.69 -17.04 -6.84
CA ILE A 142 -16.29 -17.38 -6.48
C ILE A 142 -15.27 -16.31 -6.90
N PRO A 143 -15.34 -15.71 -8.11
CA PRO A 143 -14.40 -14.66 -8.48
C PRO A 143 -14.43 -13.44 -7.53
N LEU A 144 -15.61 -13.09 -7.00
CA LEU A 144 -15.77 -11.98 -6.03
C LEU A 144 -15.38 -12.39 -4.61
N GLN A 145 -15.48 -13.68 -4.24
CA GLN A 145 -15.00 -14.16 -2.94
C GLN A 145 -13.49 -13.96 -2.79
N LEU A 146 -12.72 -14.02 -3.90
CA LEU A 146 -11.27 -13.85 -3.89
C LEU A 146 -10.84 -12.48 -3.36
N GLU A 147 -11.66 -11.45 -3.51
CA GLU A 147 -11.39 -10.10 -2.99
C GLU A 147 -11.33 -10.05 -1.45
N PHE A 148 -12.09 -10.93 -0.81
CA PHE A 148 -12.19 -11.04 0.63
C PHE A 148 -11.25 -12.12 1.19
N THR A 149 -11.16 -13.27 0.49
CA THR A 149 -10.33 -14.41 0.94
C THR A 149 -8.83 -14.21 0.67
N ALA A 150 -8.49 -13.21 -0.13
CA ALA A 150 -7.13 -12.74 -0.36
C ALA A 150 -7.05 -11.21 -0.17
N PHE A 151 -7.69 -10.68 0.87
CA PHE A 151 -7.76 -9.24 1.13
C PHE A 151 -6.41 -8.56 1.00
N GLU A 152 -6.38 -7.42 0.31
CA GLU A 152 -5.15 -6.74 -0.10
C GLU A 152 -5.24 -5.23 0.21
N GLY A 153 -4.29 -4.73 1.03
CA GLY A 153 -4.23 -3.32 1.40
C GLY A 153 -4.07 -2.36 0.22
N ASN A 154 -3.37 -2.78 -0.85
CA ASN A 154 -3.24 -1.95 -2.06
C ASN A 154 -4.61 -1.73 -2.75
N ALA A 155 -5.44 -2.77 -2.84
CA ALA A 155 -6.80 -2.64 -3.40
C ALA A 155 -7.70 -1.78 -2.49
N GLN A 156 -7.58 -1.96 -1.19
CA GLN A 156 -8.29 -1.13 -0.21
C GLN A 156 -7.84 0.33 -0.30
N GLY A 157 -6.55 0.60 -0.48
CA GLY A 157 -6.02 1.94 -0.71
C GLY A 157 -6.62 2.58 -1.96
N HIS A 158 -6.66 1.84 -3.07
CA HIS A 158 -7.30 2.30 -4.30
C HIS A 158 -8.79 2.65 -4.07
N ARG A 159 -9.54 1.79 -3.36
CA ARG A 159 -10.94 2.03 -3.02
C ARG A 159 -11.10 3.27 -2.12
N ILE A 160 -10.21 3.50 -1.15
CA ILE A 160 -10.23 4.71 -0.31
C ILE A 160 -10.08 5.96 -1.16
N VAL A 161 -9.06 6.02 -2.03
CA VAL A 161 -8.74 7.24 -2.78
C VAL A 161 -9.71 7.51 -3.94
N THR A 162 -10.37 6.46 -4.49
CA THR A 162 -11.26 6.59 -5.66
C THR A 162 -12.75 6.53 -5.32
N ARG A 163 -13.14 6.15 -4.07
CA ARG A 163 -14.55 5.94 -3.74
C ARG A 163 -14.97 6.37 -2.33
N LEU A 164 -14.18 6.09 -1.29
CA LEU A 164 -14.67 6.19 0.10
C LEU A 164 -14.47 7.56 0.72
N GLU A 165 -13.35 8.20 0.46
CA GLU A 165 -12.96 9.44 1.13
C GLU A 165 -13.44 10.67 0.34
N MET A 166 -13.79 11.77 1.02
CA MET A 166 -14.25 13.04 0.48
C MET A 166 -15.58 12.93 -0.29
N TYR A 167 -15.54 12.73 -1.61
CA TYR A 167 -16.75 12.63 -2.47
C TYR A 167 -17.19 11.17 -2.58
N ARG A 168 -17.66 10.63 -1.47
CA ARG A 168 -18.00 9.23 -1.30
C ARG A 168 -19.03 8.74 -2.34
N GLY A 169 -18.70 7.60 -2.95
CA GLY A 169 -19.54 6.96 -3.97
C GLY A 169 -19.47 7.57 -5.35
N GLU A 170 -18.82 8.73 -5.51
CA GLU A 170 -18.64 9.42 -6.79
C GLU A 170 -17.21 9.23 -7.31
N VAL A 171 -16.27 10.02 -6.80
CA VAL A 171 -14.88 10.08 -7.28
C VAL A 171 -13.84 9.98 -6.15
N GLY A 172 -14.27 9.69 -4.94
CA GLY A 172 -13.39 9.61 -3.78
C GLY A 172 -12.65 10.91 -3.50
N MET A 173 -11.32 10.83 -3.34
CA MET A 173 -10.47 12.03 -3.17
C MET A 173 -10.32 12.84 -4.46
N ASP A 174 -10.80 12.34 -5.60
CA ASP A 174 -10.67 12.96 -6.93
C ASP A 174 -9.20 13.33 -7.24
N LEU A 175 -8.29 12.36 -7.05
CA LEU A 175 -6.88 12.51 -7.39
C LEU A 175 -6.68 12.51 -8.91
N SER A 176 -5.56 13.09 -9.37
CA SER A 176 -5.20 13.08 -10.78
C SER A 176 -4.87 11.67 -11.30
N HIS A 177 -5.12 11.44 -12.59
CA HIS A 177 -4.85 10.16 -13.22
C HIS A 177 -3.39 9.71 -13.02
N ALA A 178 -2.42 10.62 -13.16
CA ALA A 178 -1.01 10.32 -12.99
C ALA A 178 -0.67 9.84 -11.56
N VAL A 179 -1.26 10.45 -10.52
CA VAL A 179 -1.06 10.03 -9.13
C VAL A 179 -1.71 8.66 -8.88
N ILE A 180 -2.94 8.43 -9.38
CA ILE A 180 -3.60 7.12 -9.27
C ILE A 180 -2.78 6.03 -9.98
N GLY A 181 -2.25 6.32 -11.18
CA GLY A 181 -1.40 5.39 -11.93
C GLY A 181 -0.11 5.06 -11.19
N ALA A 182 0.61 6.06 -10.70
CA ALA A 182 1.86 5.90 -9.95
C ALA A 182 1.67 5.20 -8.59
N PHE A 183 0.49 5.34 -7.97
CA PHE A 183 0.10 4.66 -6.75
C PHE A 183 -0.26 3.18 -6.97
N SER A 184 -0.79 2.83 -8.16
CA SER A 184 -1.37 1.50 -8.43
C SER A 184 -0.30 0.45 -8.75
N LYS A 185 0.20 -0.23 -7.73
CA LYS A 185 1.25 -1.26 -7.81
C LYS A 185 0.80 -2.52 -8.59
N TYR A 186 -0.48 -2.88 -8.48
CA TYR A 186 -1.05 -4.10 -9.06
C TYR A 186 -2.31 -3.77 -9.88
N PRO A 187 -2.18 -3.35 -11.14
CA PRO A 187 -3.29 -2.83 -11.94
C PRO A 187 -4.20 -3.94 -12.51
N MET A 188 -4.76 -4.77 -11.63
CA MET A 188 -5.68 -5.87 -11.95
C MET A 188 -6.60 -6.22 -10.78
N SER A 189 -7.66 -6.99 -11.07
CA SER A 189 -8.58 -7.52 -10.06
C SER A 189 -8.07 -8.81 -9.41
N ALA A 190 -8.71 -9.21 -8.31
CA ALA A 190 -8.40 -10.45 -7.60
C ALA A 190 -8.59 -11.69 -8.48
N SER A 191 -9.68 -11.75 -9.27
CA SER A 191 -9.96 -12.87 -10.19
C SER A 191 -8.88 -13.03 -11.26
N THR A 192 -8.47 -11.92 -11.89
CA THR A 192 -7.44 -11.93 -12.93
C THR A 192 -6.07 -12.34 -12.36
N SER A 193 -5.68 -11.80 -11.19
CA SER A 193 -4.44 -12.22 -10.52
C SER A 193 -4.44 -13.71 -10.19
N ALA A 194 -5.56 -14.26 -9.69
CA ALA A 194 -5.71 -15.68 -9.40
C ALA A 194 -5.67 -16.53 -10.68
N ALA A 195 -6.31 -16.09 -11.76
CA ALA A 195 -6.30 -16.79 -13.04
C ALA A 195 -4.89 -16.88 -13.65
N ILE A 196 -4.11 -15.77 -13.58
CA ILE A 196 -2.71 -15.75 -14.04
C ILE A 196 -1.84 -16.72 -13.22
N LYS A 197 -2.01 -16.77 -11.90
CA LYS A 197 -1.27 -17.70 -11.04
C LYS A 197 -1.62 -19.15 -11.36
N LYS A 198 -2.92 -19.43 -11.48
CA LYS A 198 -3.40 -20.78 -11.83
C LYS A 198 -2.88 -21.24 -13.19
N ALA A 199 -2.86 -20.38 -14.20
CA ALA A 199 -2.30 -20.71 -15.50
C ALA A 199 -0.82 -21.13 -15.41
N LYS A 200 -0.04 -20.49 -14.53
CA LYS A 200 1.35 -20.88 -14.30
C LYS A 200 1.50 -22.21 -13.53
N GLU A 201 0.62 -22.47 -12.59
CA GLU A 201 0.55 -23.78 -11.91
C GLU A 201 0.19 -24.90 -12.90
N ASP A 202 -0.76 -24.63 -13.78
CA ASP A 202 -1.18 -25.57 -14.85
C ASP A 202 -0.05 -25.81 -15.89
N GLU A 203 0.90 -24.86 -16.05
CA GLU A 203 2.15 -25.05 -16.82
C GLU A 203 3.20 -25.88 -16.05
N GLY A 204 2.94 -26.27 -14.80
CA GLY A 204 3.82 -27.11 -13.97
C GLY A 204 4.75 -26.33 -13.02
N VAL A 205 4.56 -25.02 -12.86
CA VAL A 205 5.32 -24.21 -11.88
C VAL A 205 4.78 -24.51 -10.47
N PRO A 206 5.63 -24.88 -9.48
CA PRO A 206 5.20 -25.08 -8.10
C PRO A 206 4.53 -23.82 -7.52
N ALA A 207 3.46 -23.98 -6.74
CA ALA A 207 2.64 -22.88 -6.23
C ALA A 207 3.44 -21.83 -5.42
N ASP A 208 4.46 -22.25 -4.68
CA ASP A 208 5.36 -21.38 -3.91
C ASP A 208 6.34 -20.60 -4.78
N GLU A 209 6.58 -21.03 -6.01
CA GLU A 209 7.46 -20.37 -6.98
C GLU A 209 6.71 -19.49 -8.00
N VAL A 210 5.39 -19.65 -8.16
CA VAL A 210 4.59 -18.93 -9.16
C VAL A 210 4.85 -17.43 -9.17
N LYS A 211 4.94 -16.81 -7.98
CA LYS A 211 5.18 -15.35 -7.86
C LYS A 211 6.51 -14.89 -8.48
N ARG A 212 7.47 -15.79 -8.67
CA ARG A 212 8.76 -15.49 -9.32
C ARG A 212 8.69 -15.58 -10.84
N HIS A 213 7.68 -16.30 -11.36
CA HIS A 213 7.50 -16.61 -12.78
C HIS A 213 6.39 -15.80 -13.47
N ILE A 214 5.74 -14.89 -12.75
CA ILE A 214 4.72 -13.99 -13.28
C ILE A 214 5.20 -12.54 -13.25
N TYR A 215 4.54 -11.72 -14.07
CA TYR A 215 4.77 -10.27 -14.08
C TYR A 215 4.60 -9.66 -12.68
N ALA A 216 5.47 -8.73 -12.30
CA ALA A 216 5.45 -8.14 -10.95
C ALA A 216 4.09 -7.53 -10.57
N GLY A 217 3.44 -6.83 -11.51
CA GLY A 217 2.10 -6.27 -11.32
C GLY A 217 0.98 -7.30 -11.16
N ALA A 218 1.26 -8.62 -11.39
CA ALA A 218 0.29 -9.71 -11.25
C ALA A 218 0.47 -10.52 -9.95
N LYS A 219 1.49 -10.21 -9.14
CA LYS A 219 1.78 -10.94 -7.88
C LYS A 219 0.64 -10.82 -6.87
N LYS A 220 -0.11 -9.72 -6.89
CA LYS A 220 -1.26 -9.39 -6.06
C LYS A 220 -2.33 -8.71 -6.94
N PHE A 221 -3.35 -8.12 -6.34
CA PHE A 221 -4.33 -7.28 -7.05
C PHE A 221 -4.41 -5.88 -6.42
N GLY A 222 -4.86 -4.89 -7.17
CA GLY A 222 -4.81 -3.49 -6.73
C GLY A 222 -6.13 -2.74 -6.85
N PHE A 223 -7.21 -3.38 -7.28
CA PHE A 223 -8.57 -2.83 -7.20
C PHE A 223 -9.59 -3.96 -7.07
N PHE A 224 -10.70 -3.67 -6.40
CA PHE A 224 -11.85 -4.56 -6.34
C PHE A 224 -12.70 -4.41 -7.60
N GLU A 225 -13.55 -5.38 -7.90
CA GLU A 225 -14.39 -5.36 -9.11
C GLU A 225 -15.26 -4.11 -9.19
N GLY A 226 -15.73 -3.60 -8.04
CA GLY A 226 -16.48 -2.34 -7.97
C GLY A 226 -15.73 -1.10 -8.46
N GLU A 227 -14.42 -1.11 -8.47
CA GLU A 227 -13.55 -0.01 -8.91
C GLU A 227 -12.95 -0.23 -10.31
N ARG A 228 -13.19 -1.39 -10.98
CA ARG A 228 -12.66 -1.73 -12.31
C ARG A 228 -12.91 -0.63 -13.35
N VAL A 229 -14.14 -0.14 -13.44
CA VAL A 229 -14.53 0.89 -14.42
C VAL A 229 -13.77 2.19 -14.20
N THR A 230 -13.58 2.58 -12.94
CA THR A 230 -12.82 3.79 -12.57
C THR A 230 -11.35 3.62 -12.92
N PHE A 231 -10.77 2.44 -12.61
CA PHE A 231 -9.37 2.17 -12.98
C PHE A 231 -9.18 2.14 -14.51
N ALA A 232 -10.08 1.51 -15.27
CA ALA A 232 -10.03 1.45 -16.73
C ALA A 232 -9.99 2.85 -17.37
N LYS A 233 -10.81 3.80 -16.86
CA LYS A 233 -10.78 5.21 -17.31
C LYS A 233 -9.43 5.88 -17.00
N THR A 234 -8.87 5.62 -15.81
CA THR A 234 -7.53 6.11 -15.44
C THR A 234 -6.48 5.53 -16.40
N ALA A 235 -6.49 4.22 -16.61
CA ALA A 235 -5.54 3.53 -17.49
C ALA A 235 -5.61 4.06 -18.93
N GLN A 236 -6.82 4.28 -19.45
CA GLN A 236 -7.05 4.89 -20.77
C GLN A 236 -6.48 6.32 -20.84
N ALA A 237 -6.74 7.15 -19.82
CA ALA A 237 -6.25 8.52 -19.77
C ALA A 237 -4.71 8.61 -19.72
N LEU A 238 -4.07 7.59 -19.16
CA LEU A 238 -2.60 7.47 -19.04
C LEU A 238 -1.96 6.73 -20.22
N GLY A 239 -2.73 6.11 -21.10
CA GLY A 239 -2.21 5.27 -22.18
C GLY A 239 -1.46 4.04 -21.66
N LEU A 240 -1.91 3.44 -20.54
CA LEU A 240 -1.34 2.19 -20.01
C LEU A 240 -1.61 1.04 -20.98
N ILE A 241 -0.64 0.15 -21.11
CA ILE A 241 -0.76 -1.03 -21.97
C ILE A 241 -1.78 -1.98 -21.35
N GLU A 242 -2.86 -2.24 -22.09
CA GLU A 242 -3.91 -3.18 -21.71
C GLU A 242 -3.57 -4.60 -22.17
N GLU A 243 -3.85 -5.55 -21.31
CA GLU A 243 -3.67 -6.98 -21.54
C GLU A 243 -4.98 -7.73 -21.23
N THR A 244 -5.13 -8.92 -21.77
CA THR A 244 -6.26 -9.81 -21.45
C THR A 244 -5.77 -10.96 -20.59
N GLY A 245 -6.41 -11.17 -19.44
CA GLY A 245 -6.11 -12.27 -18.54
C GLY A 245 -6.65 -13.60 -19.02
N PRO A 246 -6.23 -14.73 -18.42
CA PRO A 246 -6.78 -16.06 -18.72
C PRO A 246 -8.29 -16.18 -18.40
N ASP A 247 -8.81 -15.31 -17.54
CA ASP A 247 -10.24 -15.17 -17.21
C ASP A 247 -11.04 -14.34 -18.22
N GLY A 248 -10.38 -13.85 -19.29
CA GLY A 248 -10.96 -12.99 -20.31
C GLY A 248 -11.15 -11.52 -19.88
N GLN A 249 -10.67 -11.15 -18.70
CA GLN A 249 -10.80 -9.78 -18.19
C GLN A 249 -9.58 -8.94 -18.53
N SER A 250 -9.80 -7.62 -18.70
CA SER A 250 -8.71 -6.65 -18.91
C SER A 250 -7.95 -6.40 -17.62
N TRP A 251 -6.63 -6.28 -17.75
CA TRP A 251 -5.71 -5.77 -16.77
C TRP A 251 -4.64 -4.92 -17.46
N TRP A 252 -3.82 -4.16 -16.73
CA TRP A 252 -2.91 -3.21 -17.34
C TRP A 252 -1.47 -3.41 -16.86
N ARG A 253 -0.50 -3.00 -17.70
CA ARG A 253 0.88 -2.88 -17.28
C ARG A 253 1.03 -1.71 -16.33
N ARG A 254 1.97 -1.80 -15.39
CA ARG A 254 2.22 -0.77 -14.38
C ARG A 254 2.64 0.56 -15.01
N HIS A 255 2.21 1.65 -14.40
CA HIS A 255 2.75 2.98 -14.70
C HIS A 255 4.26 3.00 -14.37
N PRO A 256 5.14 3.59 -15.22
CA PRO A 256 6.58 3.64 -15.00
C PRO A 256 7.00 4.19 -13.63
N LEU A 257 6.29 5.19 -13.11
CA LEU A 257 6.59 5.81 -11.81
C LEU A 257 6.28 4.92 -10.60
N VAL A 258 5.55 3.81 -10.77
CA VAL A 258 5.37 2.81 -9.69
C VAL A 258 6.72 2.28 -9.23
N CYS A 259 7.68 2.08 -10.15
CA CYS A 259 9.01 1.59 -9.80
C CYS A 259 9.75 2.53 -8.82
N LEU A 260 9.51 3.84 -8.93
CA LEU A 260 10.09 4.83 -8.02
C LEU A 260 9.40 4.83 -6.65
N VAL A 261 8.09 4.61 -6.62
CA VAL A 261 7.32 4.47 -5.37
C VAL A 261 7.77 3.21 -4.62
N GLU A 262 7.89 2.08 -5.32
CA GLU A 262 8.40 0.83 -4.74
C GLU A 262 9.83 1.00 -4.21
N ALA A 263 10.73 1.59 -5.00
CA ALA A 263 12.11 1.81 -4.57
C ALA A 263 12.19 2.73 -3.34
N ALA A 264 11.34 3.76 -3.26
CA ALA A 264 11.29 4.65 -2.09
C ALA A 264 10.82 3.91 -0.83
N ASP A 265 9.81 3.05 -0.94
CA ASP A 265 9.33 2.20 0.14
C ASP A 265 10.42 1.21 0.59
N ASP A 266 11.04 0.48 -0.36
CA ASP A 266 12.11 -0.47 -0.08
C ASP A 266 13.32 0.18 0.61
N ILE A 267 13.74 1.37 0.18
CA ILE A 267 14.83 2.12 0.81
C ILE A 267 14.49 2.44 2.26
N CYS A 268 13.30 3.02 2.50
CA CYS A 268 12.87 3.37 3.85
C CYS A 268 12.70 2.12 4.71
N TYR A 269 11.95 1.12 4.24
CA TYR A 269 11.68 -0.11 4.97
C TYR A 269 12.98 -0.81 5.42
N ASN A 270 13.97 -0.96 4.52
CA ASN A 270 15.18 -1.69 4.85
C ASN A 270 16.15 -0.89 5.73
N ILE A 271 16.36 0.41 5.43
CA ILE A 271 17.37 1.22 6.14
C ILE A 271 16.85 1.71 7.49
N VAL A 272 15.60 2.17 7.52
CA VAL A 272 15.00 2.79 8.70
C VAL A 272 14.65 1.74 9.75
N ASP A 273 14.23 0.53 9.34
CA ASP A 273 13.96 -0.58 10.26
C ASP A 273 15.22 -1.03 11.02
N LEU A 274 16.42 -0.85 10.46
CA LEU A 274 17.68 -1.11 11.20
C LEU A 274 17.85 -0.12 12.36
N GLU A 275 17.55 1.17 12.15
CA GLU A 275 17.61 2.17 13.23
C GLU A 275 16.56 1.89 14.30
N ASP A 276 15.34 1.52 13.91
CA ASP A 276 14.28 1.13 14.83
C ASP A 276 14.66 -0.14 15.61
N GLY A 277 15.28 -1.12 14.96
CA GLY A 277 15.83 -2.32 15.59
C GLY A 277 16.93 -2.02 16.62
N PHE A 278 17.82 -1.06 16.33
CA PHE A 278 18.79 -0.57 17.30
C PHE A 278 18.12 0.13 18.48
N THR A 279 17.18 1.03 18.20
CA THR A 279 16.46 1.80 19.22
C THR A 279 15.63 0.87 20.14
N ALA A 280 15.10 -0.21 19.59
CA ALA A 280 14.37 -1.24 20.35
C ALA A 280 15.28 -2.21 21.12
N GLY A 281 16.59 -2.18 20.86
CA GLY A 281 17.57 -3.09 21.46
C GLY A 281 17.60 -4.49 20.82
N ASP A 282 17.00 -4.65 19.64
CA ASP A 282 16.98 -5.91 18.88
C ASP A 282 18.27 -6.08 18.05
N LEU A 283 18.96 -4.98 17.69
CA LEU A 283 20.26 -4.96 16.98
C LEU A 283 21.28 -4.14 17.75
N SER A 284 22.55 -4.55 17.69
CA SER A 284 23.69 -3.80 18.25
C SER A 284 24.16 -2.70 17.30
N PHE A 285 24.91 -1.72 17.83
CA PHE A 285 25.55 -0.67 17.03
C PHE A 285 26.44 -1.24 15.92
N ASP A 286 27.28 -2.22 16.25
CA ASP A 286 28.23 -2.81 15.29
C ASP A 286 27.52 -3.54 14.15
N GLU A 287 26.40 -4.23 14.44
CA GLU A 287 25.59 -4.90 13.41
C GLU A 287 24.97 -3.86 12.45
N VAL A 288 24.33 -2.81 12.98
CA VAL A 288 23.72 -1.77 12.14
C VAL A 288 24.79 -1.01 11.35
N ARG A 289 25.90 -0.65 11.97
CA ARG A 289 27.04 -0.01 11.28
C ARG A 289 27.56 -0.88 10.13
N ALA A 290 27.75 -2.17 10.35
CA ALA A 290 28.25 -3.09 9.33
C ALA A 290 27.30 -3.21 8.12
N LEU A 291 25.99 -3.07 8.33
CA LEU A 291 24.97 -3.11 7.28
C LEU A 291 24.83 -1.77 6.52
N LEU A 292 24.97 -0.64 7.21
CA LEU A 292 24.79 0.68 6.58
C LEU A 292 26.02 1.18 5.83
N LEU A 293 27.24 0.92 6.33
CA LEU A 293 28.47 1.42 5.70
C LEU A 293 28.68 1.00 4.22
N PRO A 294 28.32 -0.22 3.78
CA PRO A 294 28.43 -0.59 2.37
C PRO A 294 27.51 0.19 1.43
N LEU A 295 26.41 0.76 1.94
CA LEU A 295 25.47 1.58 1.17
C LEU A 295 25.98 3.00 0.92
N ILE A 296 27.02 3.44 1.65
CA ILE A 296 27.53 4.80 1.64
C ILE A 296 28.58 4.96 0.58
N HIS A 297 28.36 5.87 -0.38
CA HIS A 297 29.29 6.13 -1.48
C HIS A 297 30.61 6.75 -0.98
N THR A 298 30.53 7.79 -0.14
CA THR A 298 31.70 8.45 0.47
C THR A 298 31.70 8.11 1.96
N LYS A 299 32.57 7.19 2.37
CA LYS A 299 32.63 6.75 3.77
C LYS A 299 33.02 7.92 4.68
N PRO A 300 32.33 8.14 5.80
CA PRO A 300 32.74 9.14 6.77
C PRO A 300 34.09 8.77 7.39
N ASN A 301 34.89 9.77 7.72
CA ASN A 301 36.10 9.56 8.48
C ASN A 301 35.73 9.24 9.94
N ASP A 302 36.24 8.16 10.50
CA ASP A 302 35.96 7.75 11.89
C ASP A 302 36.38 8.83 12.91
N ASP A 303 37.40 9.63 12.59
CA ASP A 303 37.86 10.76 13.44
C ASP A 303 36.81 11.89 13.52
N ASP A 304 36.06 12.14 12.45
CA ASP A 304 35.03 13.17 12.41
C ASP A 304 33.82 12.82 13.29
N LEU A 305 33.61 11.53 13.60
CA LEU A 305 32.51 11.00 14.39
C LEU A 305 32.92 10.61 15.82
N GLY A 306 34.18 10.83 16.20
CA GLY A 306 34.74 10.35 17.48
C GLY A 306 34.01 10.83 18.73
N ALA A 307 33.47 12.06 18.72
CA ALA A 307 32.74 12.66 19.85
C ALA A 307 31.24 12.36 19.90
N HIS A 308 30.69 11.69 18.87
CA HIS A 308 29.25 11.41 18.78
C HIS A 308 28.88 10.12 19.54
N THR A 309 27.65 10.10 20.06
CA THR A 309 27.03 8.87 20.60
C THR A 309 26.75 7.86 19.49
N GLU A 310 26.57 6.58 19.85
CA GLU A 310 26.19 5.54 18.88
C GLU A 310 24.90 5.90 18.12
N TYR A 311 23.92 6.47 18.80
CA TYR A 311 22.67 6.91 18.20
C TYR A 311 22.90 8.00 17.13
N GLU A 312 23.70 9.01 17.42
CA GLU A 312 24.03 10.07 16.47
C GLU A 312 24.80 9.52 15.27
N LYS A 313 25.72 8.55 15.50
CA LYS A 313 26.45 7.88 14.41
C LYS A 313 25.53 7.08 13.50
N ILE A 314 24.59 6.31 14.06
CA ILE A 314 23.61 5.57 13.25
C ILE A 314 22.72 6.53 12.45
N SER A 315 22.25 7.60 13.05
CA SER A 315 21.45 8.62 12.37
C SER A 315 22.21 9.25 11.19
N HIS A 316 23.52 9.49 11.35
CA HIS A 316 24.37 9.98 10.29
C HIS A 316 24.57 8.94 9.16
N PHE A 317 24.89 7.69 9.51
CA PHE A 317 25.02 6.60 8.53
C PHE A 317 23.74 6.33 7.77
N ARG A 318 22.58 6.36 8.45
CA ARG A 318 21.25 6.25 7.82
C ARG A 318 21.07 7.31 6.74
N ALA A 319 21.34 8.59 7.06
CA ALA A 319 21.14 9.69 6.11
C ALA A 319 22.02 9.50 4.85
N MET A 320 23.26 9.09 5.02
CA MET A 320 24.18 8.85 3.91
C MET A 320 23.80 7.59 3.11
N ALA A 321 23.38 6.51 3.78
CA ALA A 321 22.92 5.28 3.16
C ALA A 321 21.68 5.49 2.30
N ILE A 322 20.70 6.27 2.78
CA ILE A 322 19.52 6.67 1.99
C ILE A 322 19.96 7.41 0.72
N GLY A 323 20.89 8.36 0.83
CA GLY A 323 21.42 9.08 -0.34
C GLY A 323 22.08 8.14 -1.36
N GLY A 324 22.88 7.18 -0.90
CA GLY A 324 23.49 6.16 -1.76
C GLY A 324 22.46 5.26 -2.45
N ALA A 325 21.43 4.83 -1.71
CA ALA A 325 20.35 4.00 -2.23
C ALA A 325 19.47 4.73 -3.26
N ILE A 326 19.16 6.02 -3.03
CA ILE A 326 18.46 6.87 -4.01
C ILE A 326 19.24 6.92 -5.32
N TRP A 327 20.54 7.14 -5.26
CA TRP A 327 21.37 7.21 -6.45
C TRP A 327 21.46 5.88 -7.19
N ALA A 328 21.63 4.78 -6.45
CA ALA A 328 21.68 3.44 -7.02
C ALA A 328 20.36 3.05 -7.72
N SER A 329 19.21 3.38 -7.11
CA SER A 329 17.88 3.15 -7.71
C SER A 329 17.65 4.00 -8.96
N PHE A 330 18.13 5.25 -8.98
CA PHE A 330 18.09 6.11 -10.16
C PHE A 330 18.90 5.51 -11.33
N GLU A 331 20.13 5.03 -11.08
CA GLU A 331 20.94 4.36 -12.10
C GLU A 331 20.26 3.07 -12.61
N ALA A 332 19.66 2.29 -11.73
CA ALA A 332 18.89 1.10 -12.12
C ALA A 332 17.67 1.47 -12.98
N PHE A 333 16.95 2.56 -12.66
CA PHE A 333 15.84 3.03 -13.49
C PHE A 333 16.30 3.35 -14.92
N LYS A 334 17.42 4.06 -15.08
CA LYS A 334 17.98 4.35 -16.40
C LYS A 334 18.40 3.08 -17.16
N ALA A 335 19.03 2.14 -16.45
CA ALA A 335 19.48 0.88 -17.05
C ALA A 335 18.31 0.03 -17.57
N HIS A 336 17.14 0.10 -16.93
CA HIS A 336 15.96 -0.67 -17.29
C HIS A 336 14.88 0.16 -17.98
N TYR A 337 15.18 1.38 -18.41
CA TYR A 337 14.21 2.35 -18.95
C TYR A 337 13.34 1.78 -20.07
N ASP A 338 13.94 1.16 -21.07
CA ASP A 338 13.20 0.61 -22.21
C ASP A 338 12.22 -0.49 -21.78
N ALA A 339 12.63 -1.38 -20.87
CA ALA A 339 11.78 -2.43 -20.35
C ALA A 339 10.64 -1.87 -19.47
N ILE A 340 10.90 -0.82 -18.70
CA ILE A 340 9.91 -0.11 -17.90
C ILE A 340 8.88 0.54 -18.82
N MET A 341 9.31 1.28 -19.84
CA MET A 341 8.42 1.95 -20.80
C MET A 341 7.64 0.98 -21.68
N ALA A 342 8.19 -0.22 -21.95
CA ALA A 342 7.50 -1.31 -22.62
C ALA A 342 6.52 -2.08 -21.69
N GLY A 343 6.47 -1.74 -20.39
CA GLY A 343 5.65 -2.46 -19.40
C GLY A 343 6.12 -3.89 -19.11
N GLN A 344 7.37 -4.22 -19.43
CA GLN A 344 7.94 -5.57 -19.31
C GLN A 344 8.81 -5.75 -18.06
N TYR A 345 9.19 -4.66 -17.42
CA TYR A 345 10.04 -4.72 -16.22
C TYR A 345 9.30 -5.36 -15.05
N SER A 346 9.88 -6.42 -14.50
CA SER A 346 9.35 -7.21 -13.37
C SER A 346 10.28 -7.27 -12.18
N GLY A 347 11.44 -6.57 -12.23
CA GLY A 347 12.39 -6.44 -11.14
C GLY A 347 11.96 -5.42 -10.08
N GLU A 348 12.80 -5.26 -9.08
CA GLU A 348 12.78 -4.21 -8.06
C GLU A 348 14.03 -3.36 -8.24
N LEU A 349 13.90 -2.02 -8.38
CA LEU A 349 15.04 -1.17 -8.74
C LEU A 349 16.21 -1.29 -7.77
N ILE A 350 15.93 -1.47 -6.48
CA ILE A 350 16.98 -1.60 -5.48
C ILE A 350 17.72 -2.95 -5.61
N ASP A 351 16.99 -4.03 -5.93
CA ASP A 351 17.58 -5.36 -6.10
C ASP A 351 18.42 -5.48 -7.39
N ASP A 352 17.99 -4.77 -8.43
CA ASP A 352 18.68 -4.71 -9.73
C ASP A 352 19.77 -3.63 -9.76
N SER A 353 19.93 -2.87 -8.65
CA SER A 353 21.00 -1.88 -8.52
C SER A 353 22.33 -2.51 -8.08
N GLN A 354 23.38 -1.70 -8.14
CA GLN A 354 24.70 -2.07 -7.60
C GLN A 354 24.69 -2.37 -6.10
N LEU A 355 23.64 -1.97 -5.36
CA LEU A 355 23.48 -2.21 -3.92
C LEU A 355 22.58 -3.42 -3.61
N GLY A 356 22.07 -4.14 -4.61
CA GLY A 356 21.11 -5.23 -4.44
C GLY A 356 21.58 -6.34 -3.50
N GLU A 357 22.87 -6.70 -3.54
CA GLU A 357 23.43 -7.70 -2.60
C GLU A 357 23.41 -7.20 -1.15
N GLU A 358 23.72 -5.93 -0.93
CA GLU A 358 23.74 -5.35 0.42
C GLU A 358 22.32 -5.26 0.99
N PHE A 359 21.33 -4.88 0.18
CA PHE A 359 19.92 -4.91 0.59
C PHE A 359 19.42 -6.33 0.89
N ARG A 360 19.85 -7.33 0.15
CA ARG A 360 19.57 -8.75 0.49
C ARG A 360 20.15 -9.18 1.84
N LYS A 361 21.36 -8.70 2.19
CA LYS A 361 21.95 -8.94 3.53
C LYS A 361 21.09 -8.28 4.63
N ILE A 362 20.66 -7.03 4.42
CA ILE A 362 19.80 -6.32 5.36
C ILE A 362 18.49 -7.09 5.57
N ARG A 363 17.78 -7.47 4.50
CA ARG A 363 16.54 -8.26 4.58
C ARG A 363 16.75 -9.61 5.29
N ASN A 364 17.87 -10.26 5.09
CA ASN A 364 18.18 -11.52 5.77
C ASN A 364 18.38 -11.33 7.29
N VAL A 365 19.05 -10.26 7.71
CA VAL A 365 19.20 -9.93 9.14
C VAL A 365 17.84 -9.54 9.75
N ALA A 366 17.09 -8.65 9.09
CA ALA A 366 15.75 -8.24 9.54
C ALA A 366 14.81 -9.46 9.69
N GLY A 367 14.80 -10.36 8.70
CA GLY A 367 14.00 -11.59 8.73
C GLY A 367 14.35 -12.52 9.90
N LYS A 368 15.62 -12.61 10.28
CA LYS A 368 16.09 -13.50 11.34
C LYS A 368 16.00 -12.92 12.76
N GLN A 369 16.07 -11.59 12.90
CA GLN A 369 16.20 -10.94 14.19
C GLN A 369 14.99 -10.04 14.50
N LEU A 370 14.56 -9.18 13.56
CA LEU A 370 13.48 -8.23 13.80
C LEU A 370 12.09 -8.86 13.66
N PHE A 371 11.88 -9.69 12.61
CA PHE A 371 10.54 -10.20 12.28
C PHE A 371 10.15 -11.47 13.05
N VAL A 372 11.08 -12.14 13.69
CA VAL A 372 10.82 -13.32 14.54
C VAL A 372 10.90 -13.03 16.03
N ALA A 373 11.09 -11.79 16.43
CA ALA A 373 11.17 -11.41 17.84
C ALA A 373 9.91 -11.87 18.60
N PRO A 374 10.05 -12.53 19.79
CA PRO A 374 8.90 -13.07 20.54
C PRO A 374 7.82 -12.02 20.85
N ARG A 375 8.24 -10.76 21.00
CA ARG A 375 7.34 -9.63 21.19
C ARG A 375 6.44 -9.42 19.97
N LYS A 376 7.01 -9.43 18.75
CA LYS A 376 6.26 -9.27 17.50
C LYS A 376 5.26 -10.41 17.32
N THR A 377 5.69 -11.65 17.46
CA THR A 377 4.81 -12.83 17.34
C THR A 377 3.62 -12.78 18.31
N LYS A 378 3.83 -12.35 19.58
CA LYS A 378 2.73 -12.15 20.52
C LYS A 378 1.71 -11.12 20.05
N LEU A 379 2.18 -10.04 19.45
CA LEU A 379 1.34 -8.96 18.95
C LEU A 379 0.59 -9.37 17.66
N GLU A 380 1.19 -10.16 16.79
CA GLU A 380 0.54 -10.75 15.62
C GLU A 380 -0.60 -11.68 16.04
N VAL A 381 -0.36 -12.58 17.00
CA VAL A 381 -1.41 -13.45 17.56
C VAL A 381 -2.53 -12.63 18.20
N ARG A 382 -2.19 -11.57 18.95
CA ARG A 382 -3.18 -10.66 19.52
C ARG A 382 -3.99 -9.95 18.44
N GLY A 383 -3.32 -9.41 17.42
CA GLY A 383 -3.94 -8.72 16.29
C GLY A 383 -4.93 -9.62 15.55
N ARG A 384 -4.53 -10.87 15.25
CA ARG A 384 -5.42 -11.86 14.65
C ARG A 384 -6.70 -12.07 15.46
N ASN A 385 -6.57 -12.24 16.78
CA ASN A 385 -7.73 -12.47 17.66
C ASN A 385 -8.62 -11.22 17.75
N VAL A 386 -8.04 -10.02 17.76
CA VAL A 386 -8.76 -8.75 17.78
C VAL A 386 -9.60 -8.60 16.51
N ILE A 387 -9.00 -8.74 15.33
CA ILE A 387 -9.68 -8.62 14.04
C ILE A 387 -10.86 -9.59 13.94
N ARG A 388 -10.66 -10.85 14.32
CA ARG A 388 -11.71 -11.87 14.28
C ARG A 388 -12.88 -11.51 15.21
N ARG A 389 -12.60 -11.04 16.44
CA ARG A 389 -13.64 -10.61 17.38
C ARG A 389 -14.43 -9.42 16.84
N VAL A 390 -13.76 -8.45 16.22
CA VAL A 390 -14.43 -7.30 15.59
C VAL A 390 -15.38 -7.79 14.49
N LEU A 391 -14.90 -8.61 13.56
CA LEU A 391 -15.70 -9.14 12.45
C LEU A 391 -16.89 -9.97 12.94
N ASP A 392 -16.69 -10.89 13.91
CA ASP A 392 -17.77 -11.67 14.52
C ASP A 392 -18.76 -10.77 15.27
N GLY A 393 -18.26 -9.70 15.91
CA GLY A 393 -19.11 -8.76 16.68
C GLY A 393 -19.99 -7.86 15.81
N ILE A 394 -19.53 -7.48 14.61
CA ILE A 394 -20.34 -6.65 13.70
C ILE A 394 -21.24 -7.48 12.77
N LEU A 395 -20.91 -8.74 12.49
CA LEU A 395 -21.65 -9.63 11.58
C LEU A 395 -23.17 -9.68 11.87
N PRO A 396 -23.65 -9.72 13.14
CA PRO A 396 -25.07 -9.72 13.42
C PRO A 396 -25.83 -8.52 12.84
N VAL A 397 -25.23 -7.32 12.81
CA VAL A 397 -25.84 -6.12 12.20
C VAL A 397 -26.12 -6.36 10.73
N PHE A 398 -25.16 -6.90 9.98
CA PHE A 398 -25.28 -7.13 8.55
C PHE A 398 -26.23 -8.29 8.21
N ASN A 399 -26.27 -9.34 9.04
CA ASN A 399 -27.27 -10.40 8.91
C ASN A 399 -28.70 -9.88 9.15
N ALA A 400 -28.87 -9.01 10.16
CA ALA A 400 -30.15 -8.38 10.42
C ALA A 400 -30.54 -7.42 9.29
N LEU A 401 -29.57 -6.67 8.73
CA LEU A 401 -29.78 -5.78 7.61
C LEU A 401 -30.25 -6.54 6.36
N GLN A 402 -29.66 -7.69 6.06
CA GLN A 402 -30.11 -8.59 5.00
C GLN A 402 -31.56 -9.06 5.24
N ALA A 403 -31.88 -9.48 6.47
CA ALA A 403 -33.24 -9.90 6.85
C ALA A 403 -34.27 -8.77 6.73
N CYS A 404 -33.83 -7.52 6.83
CA CYS A 404 -34.67 -6.31 6.64
C CYS A 404 -34.65 -5.77 5.20
N ASN A 405 -34.25 -6.58 4.21
CA ASN A 405 -34.11 -6.17 2.79
C ASN A 405 -33.28 -4.89 2.62
N TRP A 406 -32.18 -4.79 3.34
CA TRP A 406 -31.21 -3.69 3.31
C TRP A 406 -31.71 -2.35 3.84
N GLU A 407 -32.88 -2.32 4.50
CA GLU A 407 -33.45 -1.12 5.08
C GLU A 407 -32.99 -0.91 6.52
N ALA A 408 -31.98 -0.04 6.74
CA ALA A 408 -31.39 0.20 8.05
C ALA A 408 -32.37 0.72 9.11
N SER A 409 -33.44 1.40 8.70
CA SER A 409 -34.55 1.86 9.59
C SER A 409 -35.29 0.71 10.26
N ASN A 410 -35.27 -0.48 9.66
CA ASN A 410 -35.99 -1.67 10.13
C ASN A 410 -35.13 -2.62 10.98
N LEU A 411 -33.89 -2.26 11.26
CA LEU A 411 -33.03 -3.06 12.13
C LEU A 411 -33.65 -3.25 13.50
N PRO A 412 -33.50 -4.42 14.16
CA PRO A 412 -33.89 -4.63 15.54
C PRO A 412 -33.19 -3.66 16.48
N GLU A 413 -33.77 -3.43 17.66
CA GLU A 413 -33.29 -2.40 18.61
C GLU A 413 -31.82 -2.56 19.04
N TYR A 414 -31.37 -3.79 19.23
CA TYR A 414 -29.98 -4.06 19.63
C TYR A 414 -29.00 -3.72 18.51
N GLU A 415 -29.28 -4.14 17.28
CA GLU A 415 -28.47 -3.87 16.10
C GLU A 415 -28.43 -2.36 15.77
N GLN A 416 -29.53 -1.63 15.99
CA GLN A 416 -29.53 -0.18 15.90
C GLN A 416 -28.62 0.48 16.96
N LYS A 417 -28.63 -0.05 18.20
CA LYS A 417 -27.73 0.43 19.27
C LYS A 417 -26.28 0.13 18.94
N LEU A 418 -25.99 -1.08 18.45
CA LEU A 418 -24.65 -1.49 18.06
C LEU A 418 -24.11 -0.66 16.89
N THR A 419 -24.95 -0.41 15.87
CA THR A 419 -24.62 0.47 14.73
C THR A 419 -24.20 1.86 15.21
N ARG A 420 -24.96 2.45 16.15
CA ARG A 420 -24.63 3.77 16.72
C ARG A 420 -23.39 3.76 17.61
N ALA A 421 -23.23 2.70 18.42
CA ALA A 421 -22.10 2.57 19.33
C ALA A 421 -20.75 2.42 18.59
N LEU A 422 -20.81 1.79 17.42
CA LEU A 422 -19.63 1.53 16.57
C LEU A 422 -19.46 2.53 15.41
N ASP A 423 -20.39 3.50 15.28
CA ASP A 423 -20.42 4.45 14.17
C ASP A 423 -20.35 3.74 12.79
N LEU A 424 -21.10 2.63 12.64
CA LEU A 424 -21.16 1.87 11.40
C LEU A 424 -21.95 2.65 10.33
N ASP A 425 -21.32 2.91 9.21
CA ASP A 425 -21.98 3.56 8.08
C ASP A 425 -22.63 2.50 7.17
N LEU A 426 -23.95 2.39 7.29
CA LEU A 426 -24.74 1.43 6.51
C LEU A 426 -25.30 1.99 5.19
N ARG A 427 -24.93 3.22 4.82
CA ARG A 427 -25.41 3.86 3.58
C ARG A 427 -24.85 3.15 2.35
N GLY A 428 -25.68 2.99 1.31
CA GLY A 428 -25.29 2.39 0.04
C GLY A 428 -25.08 0.88 0.09
N ILE A 429 -25.58 0.20 1.13
CA ILE A 429 -25.62 -1.26 1.18
C ILE A 429 -26.93 -1.71 0.51
N GLU A 430 -26.82 -2.43 -0.59
CA GLU A 430 -27.97 -2.86 -1.41
C GLU A 430 -28.01 -4.39 -1.61
N ASN A 431 -26.91 -5.08 -1.28
CA ASN A 431 -26.77 -6.52 -1.45
C ASN A 431 -25.62 -7.06 -0.57
N GLU A 432 -25.44 -8.38 -0.58
CA GLU A 432 -24.43 -9.10 0.19
C GLU A 432 -23.01 -8.63 -0.13
N TYR A 433 -22.68 -8.43 -1.41
CA TYR A 433 -21.35 -7.98 -1.83
C TYR A 433 -21.01 -6.60 -1.27
N SER A 434 -21.94 -5.64 -1.36
CA SER A 434 -21.74 -4.31 -0.77
C SER A 434 -21.65 -4.35 0.76
N ALA A 435 -22.40 -5.26 1.42
CA ALA A 435 -22.33 -5.47 2.85
C ALA A 435 -20.95 -5.99 3.30
N LEU A 436 -20.42 -7.00 2.59
CA LEU A 436 -19.07 -7.53 2.89
C LEU A 436 -17.98 -6.48 2.67
N HIS A 437 -18.10 -5.64 1.65
CA HIS A 437 -17.18 -4.52 1.46
C HIS A 437 -17.25 -3.50 2.60
N VAL A 438 -18.43 -3.15 3.08
CA VAL A 438 -18.57 -2.21 4.21
C VAL A 438 -17.96 -2.81 5.49
N MET A 439 -18.09 -4.11 5.71
CA MET A 439 -17.39 -4.80 6.81
C MET A 439 -15.87 -4.69 6.66
N ALA A 440 -15.34 -4.94 5.46
CA ALA A 440 -13.92 -4.85 5.16
C ALA A 440 -13.42 -3.39 5.28
N ASP A 441 -14.17 -2.41 4.75
CA ASP A 441 -13.90 -0.97 4.84
C ASP A 441 -13.81 -0.52 6.30
N TYR A 442 -14.75 -0.95 7.12
CA TYR A 442 -14.82 -0.61 8.55
C TYR A 442 -13.61 -1.14 9.30
N VAL A 443 -13.30 -2.43 9.15
CA VAL A 443 -12.18 -3.07 9.86
C VAL A 443 -10.84 -2.52 9.36
N SER A 444 -10.63 -2.45 8.04
CA SER A 444 -9.38 -1.92 7.48
C SER A 444 -9.17 -0.43 7.81
N GLY A 445 -10.25 0.31 7.98
CA GLY A 445 -10.21 1.73 8.38
C GLY A 445 -9.84 1.98 9.85
N MET A 446 -9.83 0.96 10.71
CA MET A 446 -9.50 1.12 12.12
C MET A 446 -8.00 1.39 12.35
N THR A 447 -7.70 2.03 13.47
CA THR A 447 -6.36 2.00 14.06
C THR A 447 -6.20 0.77 14.95
N ASP A 448 -4.97 0.39 15.28
CA ASP A 448 -4.70 -0.76 16.16
C ASP A 448 -5.40 -0.62 17.52
N ARG A 449 -5.36 0.59 18.09
CA ARG A 449 -6.00 0.89 19.38
C ARG A 449 -7.53 0.79 19.30
N TYR A 450 -8.12 1.39 18.26
CA TYR A 450 -9.56 1.36 18.06
C TYR A 450 -10.08 -0.06 17.80
N ALA A 451 -9.33 -0.88 17.06
CA ALA A 451 -9.67 -2.28 16.86
C ALA A 451 -9.71 -3.08 18.18
N VAL A 452 -8.77 -2.81 19.11
CA VAL A 452 -8.79 -3.41 20.46
C VAL A 452 -9.99 -2.93 21.26
N GLU A 453 -10.32 -1.64 21.21
CA GLU A 453 -11.47 -1.06 21.91
C GLU A 453 -12.79 -1.69 21.43
N VAL A 454 -12.98 -1.76 20.10
CA VAL A 454 -14.16 -2.40 19.51
C VAL A 454 -14.24 -3.88 19.86
N ALA A 455 -13.11 -4.63 19.78
CA ALA A 455 -13.09 -6.03 20.15
C ALA A 455 -13.52 -6.27 21.60
N ASN A 456 -13.11 -5.39 22.53
CA ASN A 456 -13.53 -5.46 23.93
C ASN A 456 -15.02 -5.13 24.07
N LEU A 457 -15.50 -4.06 23.41
CA LEU A 457 -16.91 -3.66 23.46
C LEU A 457 -17.83 -4.79 23.00
N VAL A 458 -17.56 -5.41 21.84
CA VAL A 458 -18.39 -6.48 21.29
C VAL A 458 -18.30 -7.80 22.06
N SER A 459 -17.23 -7.99 22.86
CA SER A 459 -17.04 -9.16 23.71
C SER A 459 -17.60 -8.98 25.13
N GLY A 460 -18.01 -7.76 25.50
CA GLY A 460 -18.49 -7.45 26.84
C GLY A 460 -17.40 -7.49 27.94
N THR A 461 -16.15 -7.21 27.55
CA THR A 461 -14.98 -7.21 28.47
C THR A 461 -14.33 -5.82 28.56
#